data_b881e60876a26acf5bbeb9970cd74085
#
_entry.id   b881e60876a26acf5bbeb9970cd74085
#
_cell.length_a   1.000
_cell.length_b   1.000
_cell.length_c   1.000
_cell.angle_alpha   90.00
_cell.angle_beta   90.00
_cell.angle_gamma   90.00
#
_symmetry.space_group_name_H-M   'P 1'
#
loop_
_entity.id
_entity.type
_entity.pdbx_description
1 polymer ?
#
loop_
_entity_poly.entity_id
_entity_poly.type
_entity_poly.pdbx_seq_one_letter_code
_entity_poly.pdbx_strand_id
1 'polypeptide(L)'
;MTDEINYQNNPLHALGLKELLTQLVDQYGFELLNAYVNINCFETRPTIESSIKFLKKTEWAREKLEVFYLYTYKNLPRPSSEQFALPPRDRIVPNDQKPGLPKELSFEDAAEQQEKRDEKADAYRKNGGNRKPI
;
A
#
# COMPACT_ATOMS: atom_id res chain seq x y z
N MET A 1 27.60 -10.37 14.09
CA MET A 1 26.87 -9.90 14.12
C MET A 1 25.57 -10.27 14.01
N THR A 2 25.29 -10.93 14.57
CA THR A 2 24.10 -11.50 14.58
C THR A 2 23.03 -10.59 14.96
N ASP A 3 23.34 -9.52 15.53
CA ASP A 3 22.32 -8.66 15.89
C ASP A 3 21.87 -7.84 14.75
N GLU A 4 22.46 -8.01 13.59
CA GLU A 4 22.10 -7.23 12.47
C GLU A 4 20.74 -7.54 12.01
N ILE A 5 19.96 -6.53 11.75
CA ILE A 5 18.63 -6.69 11.17
C ILE A 5 18.80 -6.84 9.68
N ASN A 6 18.25 -7.93 9.16
CA ASN A 6 18.37 -8.19 7.74
C ASN A 6 17.18 -7.65 6.97
N TYR A 7 17.35 -6.48 6.38
CA TYR A 7 16.31 -5.88 5.57
C TYR A 7 16.38 -6.32 4.11
N GLN A 8 17.36 -7.12 3.75
CA GLN A 8 17.55 -7.48 2.34
C GLN A 8 16.39 -8.26 1.75
N ASN A 9 15.66 -8.99 2.58
CA ASN A 9 14.50 -9.73 2.10
C ASN A 9 13.28 -8.84 1.86
N ASN A 10 13.33 -7.62 2.33
CA ASN A 10 12.23 -6.69 2.10
C ASN A 10 12.35 -6.12 0.68
N PRO A 11 11.36 -6.35 -0.18
CA PRO A 11 11.46 -5.87 -1.56
C PRO A 11 11.64 -4.36 -1.69
N LEU A 12 11.34 -3.60 -0.63
CA LEU A 12 11.54 -2.16 -0.66
C LEU A 12 12.99 -1.77 -0.39
N HIS A 13 13.81 -2.72 0.07
CA HIS A 13 15.20 -2.42 0.38
C HIS A 13 15.91 -1.92 -0.88
N ALA A 14 16.52 -0.77 -0.79
CA ALA A 14 17.25 -0.16 -1.90
C ALA A 14 16.38 0.16 -3.12
N LEU A 15 15.04 0.14 -2.96
CA LEU A 15 14.15 0.44 -4.07
C LEU A 15 13.70 1.90 -3.98
N GLY A 16 14.04 2.68 -5.00
CA GLY A 16 13.63 4.08 -5.03
C GLY A 16 12.16 4.24 -5.32
N LEU A 17 11.63 5.40 -4.96
CA LEU A 17 10.22 5.67 -5.14
C LEU A 17 9.81 5.68 -6.61
N LYS A 18 10.65 6.26 -7.46
CA LYS A 18 10.33 6.32 -8.88
C LYS A 18 10.24 4.93 -9.48
N GLU A 19 11.18 4.07 -9.12
CA GLU A 19 11.19 2.73 -9.65
C GLU A 19 10.00 1.93 -9.14
N LEU A 20 9.67 2.09 -7.87
CA LEU A 20 8.52 1.43 -7.27
C LEU A 20 7.25 1.82 -8.02
N LEU A 21 7.05 3.12 -8.21
CA LEU A 21 5.86 3.59 -8.89
C LEU A 21 5.82 3.14 -10.34
N THR A 22 6.97 3.16 -11.01
CA THR A 22 7.03 2.72 -12.40
C THR A 22 6.62 1.26 -12.53
N GLN A 23 7.08 0.42 -11.63
CA GLN A 23 6.70 -1.00 -11.65
C GLN A 23 5.21 -1.18 -11.45
N LEU A 24 4.62 -0.43 -10.52
CA LEU A 24 3.20 -0.54 -10.26
C LEU A 24 2.36 -0.03 -11.43
N VAL A 25 2.78 1.08 -12.03
CA VAL A 25 2.07 1.62 -13.17
C VAL A 25 2.17 0.70 -14.38
N ASP A 26 3.35 0.11 -14.58
CA ASP A 26 3.53 -0.83 -15.68
C ASP A 26 2.64 -2.06 -15.52
N GLN A 27 2.45 -2.50 -14.28
CA GLN A 27 1.64 -3.69 -14.03
C GLN A 27 0.15 -3.39 -14.06
N TYR A 28 -0.28 -2.30 -13.43
CA TYR A 28 -1.69 -2.06 -13.20
C TYR A 28 -2.25 -0.82 -13.88
N GLY A 29 -1.42 0.18 -14.13
CA GLY A 29 -1.90 1.45 -14.66
C GLY A 29 -2.41 2.37 -13.55
N PHE A 30 -2.43 3.67 -13.87
CA PHE A 30 -2.85 4.67 -12.87
C PHE A 30 -4.29 4.50 -12.44
N GLU A 31 -5.17 4.14 -13.36
CA GLU A 31 -6.59 4.04 -13.04
C GLU A 31 -6.86 2.95 -12.00
N LEU A 32 -6.26 1.79 -12.20
CA LEU A 32 -6.46 0.69 -11.27
C LEU A 32 -5.78 0.97 -9.93
N LEU A 33 -4.60 1.60 -9.98
CA LEU A 33 -3.94 2.02 -8.75
C LEU A 33 -4.82 2.97 -7.97
N ASN A 34 -5.42 3.94 -8.64
CA ASN A 34 -6.30 4.88 -7.96
C ASN A 34 -7.51 4.17 -7.36
N ALA A 35 -8.04 3.20 -8.07
CA ALA A 35 -9.21 2.46 -7.58
C ALA A 35 -8.91 1.71 -6.28
N TYR A 36 -7.68 1.25 -6.13
CA TYR A 36 -7.31 0.48 -4.94
C TYR A 36 -6.71 1.31 -3.83
N VAL A 37 -5.80 2.25 -4.16
CA VAL A 37 -5.11 3.00 -3.12
C VAL A 37 -5.70 4.38 -2.85
N ASN A 38 -6.51 4.89 -3.77
CA ASN A 38 -7.22 6.17 -3.55
C ASN A 38 -6.31 7.31 -3.13
N ILE A 39 -5.27 7.56 -3.90
CA ILE A 39 -4.39 8.67 -3.65
C ILE A 39 -4.64 9.73 -4.72
N ASN A 40 -4.85 10.96 -4.28
CA ASN A 40 -5.26 12.03 -5.20
C ASN A 40 -4.36 12.22 -6.40
N CYS A 41 -3.07 11.97 -6.25
CA CYS A 41 -2.14 12.19 -7.36
C CYS A 41 -2.40 11.25 -8.54
N PHE A 42 -3.20 10.22 -8.34
CA PHE A 42 -3.52 9.28 -9.41
C PHE A 42 -4.87 9.59 -10.07
N GLU A 43 -5.56 10.61 -9.61
CA GLU A 43 -6.92 10.84 -10.03
C GLU A 43 -7.04 11.67 -11.30
N THR A 44 -6.33 12.76 -11.43
CA THR A 44 -6.48 13.66 -12.55
C THR A 44 -5.17 13.79 -13.32
N ARG A 45 -5.15 13.33 -14.55
CA ARG A 45 -4.00 13.42 -15.44
C ARG A 45 -2.70 13.02 -14.74
N PRO A 46 -2.67 11.83 -14.18
CA PRO A 46 -1.49 11.42 -13.42
C PRO A 46 -0.29 11.16 -14.33
N THR A 47 0.87 11.54 -13.86
CA THR A 47 2.14 11.19 -14.50
C THR A 47 3.06 10.67 -13.41
N ILE A 48 4.11 9.98 -13.83
CA ILE A 48 5.10 9.50 -12.88
C ILE A 48 5.71 10.69 -12.14
N GLU A 49 6.05 11.73 -12.86
CA GLU A 49 6.73 12.87 -12.25
C GLU A 49 5.87 13.61 -11.25
N SER A 50 4.61 13.88 -11.60
CA SER A 50 3.74 14.61 -10.70
C SER A 50 3.42 13.77 -9.48
N SER A 51 3.26 12.46 -9.66
CA SER A 51 2.98 11.56 -8.56
C SER A 51 4.16 11.48 -7.61
N ILE A 52 5.38 11.42 -8.13
CA ILE A 52 6.58 11.40 -7.30
C ILE A 52 6.67 12.65 -6.45
N LYS A 53 6.39 13.80 -7.04
CA LYS A 53 6.42 15.05 -6.26
C LYS A 53 5.45 15.01 -5.10
N PHE A 54 4.25 14.53 -5.35
CA PHE A 54 3.25 14.44 -4.29
C PHE A 54 3.66 13.44 -3.23
N LEU A 55 4.12 12.28 -3.65
CA LEU A 55 4.46 11.20 -2.73
C LEU A 55 5.67 11.55 -1.85
N LYS A 56 6.61 12.32 -2.39
CA LYS A 56 7.76 12.73 -1.59
C LYS A 56 7.36 13.64 -0.43
N LYS A 57 6.31 14.42 -0.62
CA LYS A 57 5.86 15.34 0.41
C LYS A 57 4.81 14.75 1.33
N THR A 58 4.22 13.64 0.97
CA THR A 58 3.07 13.11 1.69
C THR A 58 3.38 11.71 2.17
N GLU A 59 3.88 11.63 3.39
CA GLU A 59 4.36 10.37 3.95
C GLU A 59 3.28 9.28 3.99
N TRP A 60 2.07 9.64 4.41
CA TRP A 60 1.02 8.64 4.52
C TRP A 60 0.69 8.02 3.16
N ALA A 61 0.72 8.84 2.11
CA ALA A 61 0.42 8.35 0.77
C ALA A 61 1.53 7.44 0.27
N ARG A 62 2.78 7.83 0.54
CA ARG A 62 3.91 7.02 0.14
C ARG A 62 3.88 5.67 0.84
N GLU A 63 3.60 5.65 2.15
CA GLU A 63 3.56 4.40 2.90
C GLU A 63 2.41 3.51 2.43
N LYS A 64 1.28 4.12 2.11
CA LYS A 64 0.16 3.36 1.59
C LYS A 64 0.53 2.66 0.28
N LEU A 65 1.25 3.35 -0.58
CA LEU A 65 1.69 2.78 -1.84
C LEU A 65 2.73 1.69 -1.60
N GLU A 66 3.61 1.88 -0.63
CA GLU A 66 4.63 0.89 -0.29
C GLU A 66 4.01 -0.39 0.27
N VAL A 67 2.97 -0.26 1.08
CA VAL A 67 2.23 -1.42 1.59
C VAL A 67 1.59 -2.17 0.42
N PHE A 68 0.98 -1.44 -0.49
CA PHE A 68 0.37 -2.04 -1.66
C PHE A 68 1.42 -2.80 -2.48
N TYR A 69 2.61 -2.23 -2.62
CA TYR A 69 3.69 -2.88 -3.35
C TYR A 69 4.09 -4.20 -2.69
N LEU A 70 4.23 -4.20 -1.37
CA LEU A 70 4.67 -5.40 -0.66
C LEU A 70 3.67 -6.54 -0.72
N TYR A 71 2.39 -6.22 -0.49
CA TYR A 71 1.42 -7.29 -0.28
C TYR A 71 0.52 -7.56 -1.47
N THR A 72 0.52 -6.70 -2.45
CA THR A 72 -0.23 -6.92 -3.67
C THR A 72 0.68 -7.20 -4.86
N TYR A 73 1.64 -6.31 -5.10
CA TYR A 73 2.53 -6.50 -6.24
C TYR A 73 3.54 -7.62 -5.99
N LYS A 74 4.18 -7.62 -4.84
CA LYS A 74 5.13 -8.69 -4.49
C LYS A 74 4.42 -9.85 -3.80
N ASN A 75 3.17 -9.66 -3.44
CA ASN A 75 2.31 -10.73 -2.93
C ASN A 75 2.91 -11.47 -1.74
N LEU A 76 3.53 -10.73 -0.84
CA LEU A 76 4.07 -11.31 0.37
C LEU A 76 2.96 -11.67 1.35
N PRO A 77 3.20 -12.62 2.24
CA PRO A 77 2.22 -12.95 3.27
C PRO A 77 2.01 -11.78 4.23
N ARG A 78 0.87 -11.79 4.89
CA ARG A 78 0.54 -10.76 5.84
C ARG A 78 1.58 -10.71 6.94
N PRO A 79 2.02 -9.53 7.36
CA PRO A 79 3.04 -9.43 8.40
C PRO A 79 2.48 -9.73 9.79
N SER A 80 3.37 -10.03 10.73
CA SER A 80 2.97 -10.17 12.12
C SER A 80 2.51 -8.82 12.66
N SER A 81 1.86 -8.85 13.84
CA SER A 81 1.40 -7.61 14.45
C SER A 81 2.55 -6.66 14.72
N GLU A 82 3.68 -7.19 15.15
CA GLU A 82 4.85 -6.37 15.43
C GLU A 82 5.36 -5.69 14.18
N GLN A 83 5.46 -6.44 13.10
CA GLN A 83 5.95 -5.87 11.84
C GLN A 83 4.92 -4.92 11.23
N PHE A 84 3.64 -5.23 11.40
CA PHE A 84 2.58 -4.37 10.86
C PHE A 84 2.62 -2.98 11.47
N ALA A 85 3.08 -2.86 12.72
CA ALA A 85 3.18 -1.57 13.39
C ALA A 85 4.32 -0.72 12.86
N LEU A 86 5.24 -1.30 12.11
CA LEU A 86 6.38 -0.56 11.57
C LEU A 86 6.09 0.01 10.20
N PRO A 87 6.77 1.11 9.83
CA PRO A 87 6.67 1.59 8.45
C PRO A 87 7.10 0.49 7.49
N PRO A 88 6.55 0.49 6.26
CA PRO A 88 6.82 -0.61 5.34
C PRO A 88 8.30 -0.90 5.10
N ARG A 89 9.12 0.13 5.00
CA ARG A 89 10.54 -0.08 4.71
C ARG A 89 11.32 -0.62 5.90
N ASP A 90 10.74 -0.50 7.10
CA ASP A 90 11.40 -0.99 8.31
C ASP A 90 10.97 -2.42 8.67
N ARG A 91 10.10 -3.00 7.89
CA ARG A 91 9.63 -4.36 8.18
C ARG A 91 10.66 -5.39 7.77
N ILE A 92 10.76 -6.43 8.58
CA ILE A 92 11.68 -7.53 8.31
C ILE A 92 10.90 -8.67 7.69
N VAL A 93 11.36 -9.14 6.55
CA VAL A 93 10.72 -10.27 5.87
C VAL A 93 11.54 -11.52 6.18
N PRO A 94 10.92 -12.54 6.78
CA PRO A 94 11.65 -13.77 7.11
C PRO A 94 12.24 -14.44 5.88
N ASN A 95 13.30 -15.20 6.10
CA ASN A 95 13.98 -15.88 4.99
C ASN A 95 13.11 -16.90 4.29
N ASP A 96 12.11 -17.42 4.99
CA ASP A 96 11.23 -18.43 4.38
C ASP A 96 10.08 -17.81 3.59
N GLN A 97 9.97 -16.49 3.57
CA GLN A 97 8.95 -15.83 2.77
C GLN A 97 9.57 -15.26 1.51
N LYS A 98 8.96 -15.52 0.39
CA LYS A 98 9.47 -15.05 -0.88
C LYS A 98 8.36 -14.34 -1.64
N PRO A 99 8.73 -13.32 -2.43
CA PRO A 99 7.74 -12.64 -3.25
C PRO A 99 7.08 -13.62 -4.22
N GLY A 100 5.80 -13.43 -4.44
CA GLY A 100 5.07 -14.19 -5.44
C GLY A 100 4.78 -13.33 -6.65
N LEU A 101 3.96 -13.85 -7.54
CA LEU A 101 3.55 -13.09 -8.70
C LEU A 101 2.57 -12.00 -8.27
N PRO A 102 2.53 -10.88 -9.00
CA PRO A 102 1.56 -9.83 -8.67
C PRO A 102 0.14 -10.36 -8.67
N LYS A 103 -0.64 -9.92 -7.72
CA LYS A 103 -2.04 -10.31 -7.67
C LYS A 103 -2.77 -9.69 -8.85
N GLU A 104 -3.72 -10.42 -9.38
CA GLU A 104 -4.56 -9.87 -10.43
C GLU A 104 -5.60 -8.98 -9.80
N LEU A 105 -5.76 -7.81 -10.35
CA LEU A 105 -6.72 -6.84 -9.82
C LEU A 105 -7.73 -6.50 -10.90
N SER A 106 -8.93 -6.12 -10.49
CA SER A 106 -9.95 -5.70 -11.43
C SER A 106 -10.72 -4.53 -10.85
N PHE A 107 -11.38 -3.78 -11.72
CA PHE A 107 -12.20 -2.68 -11.25
C PHE A 107 -13.41 -3.19 -10.48
N GLU A 108 -13.87 -4.38 -10.79
CA GLU A 108 -14.98 -4.98 -10.06
C GLU A 108 -14.58 -5.26 -8.62
N ASP A 109 -13.40 -5.86 -8.43
CA ASP A 109 -12.91 -6.12 -7.09
C ASP A 109 -12.65 -4.84 -6.33
N ALA A 110 -12.14 -3.82 -7.02
CA ALA A 110 -11.90 -2.53 -6.39
C ALA A 110 -13.21 -1.92 -5.91
N ALA A 111 -14.26 -2.03 -6.73
CA ALA A 111 -15.57 -1.51 -6.37
C ALA A 111 -16.15 -2.24 -5.16
N GLU A 112 -15.98 -3.55 -5.12
CA GLU A 112 -16.43 -4.33 -3.97
C GLU A 112 -15.73 -3.93 -2.70
N GLN A 113 -14.43 -3.74 -2.77
CA GLN A 113 -13.66 -3.32 -1.60
C GLN A 113 -14.07 -1.93 -1.14
N GLN A 114 -14.36 -1.04 -2.08
CA GLN A 114 -14.80 0.30 -1.75
C GLN A 114 -16.16 0.24 -1.06
N GLU A 115 -17.05 -0.60 -1.56
CA GLU A 115 -18.36 -0.78 -0.97
C GLU A 115 -18.25 -1.28 0.46
N LYS A 116 -17.39 -2.26 0.68
CA LYS A 116 -17.17 -2.80 2.02
C LYS A 116 -16.63 -1.74 2.96
N ARG A 117 -15.72 -0.91 2.47
CA ARG A 117 -15.17 0.18 3.28
C ARG A 117 -16.25 1.19 3.62
N ASP A 118 -17.11 1.50 2.65
CA ASP A 118 -18.20 2.45 2.87
C ASP A 118 -19.19 1.91 3.89
N GLU A 119 -19.53 0.65 3.79
CA GLU A 119 -20.43 0.02 4.75
C GLU A 119 -19.85 0.04 6.16
N LYS A 120 -18.55 -0.27 6.24
CA LYS A 120 -17.88 -0.26 7.51
C LYS A 120 -17.82 1.14 8.10
N ALA A 121 -17.56 2.13 7.26
CA ALA A 121 -17.52 3.51 7.71
C ALA A 121 -18.91 3.97 8.19
N ASP A 122 -19.96 3.55 7.49
CA ASP A 122 -21.31 3.88 7.88
C ASP A 122 -21.66 3.24 9.22
N ALA A 123 -21.32 1.98 9.38
CA ALA A 123 -21.59 1.29 10.63
C ALA A 123 -20.85 1.97 11.79
N TYR A 124 -19.58 2.31 11.54
CA TYR A 124 -18.80 2.99 12.55
C TYR A 124 -19.38 4.36 12.88
N ARG A 125 -19.83 5.07 11.86
CA ARG A 125 -20.40 6.38 12.04
C ARG A 125 -21.69 6.32 12.85
N LYS A 126 -22.52 5.33 12.58
CA LYS A 126 -23.76 5.16 13.32
C LYS A 126 -23.50 4.86 14.78
N ASN A 127 -22.54 3.97 15.03
CA ASN A 127 -22.23 3.61 16.41
C ASN A 127 -21.36 4.64 17.08
N GLY A 128 -20.38 5.13 16.39
CA GLY A 128 -19.45 6.09 16.94
C GLY A 128 -20.04 7.45 17.19
N GLY A 129 -20.93 7.87 16.30
CA GLY A 129 -21.57 9.15 16.46
C GLY A 129 -22.42 9.21 17.70
N ASN A 130 -22.88 8.05 18.12
CA ASN A 130 -23.67 8.00 19.31
C ASN A 130 -22.84 7.98 20.56
N ARG A 131 -21.54 7.73 20.44
CA ARG A 131 -20.73 7.70 21.55
C ARG A 131 -20.27 9.02 21.80
N LYS A 132 -20.95 10.00 21.92
CA LYS A 132 -20.46 11.22 22.12
C LYS A 132 -19.59 11.25 23.23
N PRO A 133 -18.59 11.96 23.19
CA PRO A 133 -17.70 12.06 24.26
C PRO A 133 -18.50 12.86 25.16
N ILE A 134 -18.51 12.95 26.04
CA ILE A 134 -19.34 13.71 26.87
C ILE A 134 -18.65 14.88 27.44
#